data_3dccce9c3935ac67f5afc651fd94d226
#
_entry.id   3dccce9c3935ac67f5afc651fd94d226
#
_cell.length_a   1.000
_cell.length_b   1.000
_cell.length_c   1.000
_cell.angle_alpha   90.00
_cell.angle_beta   90.00
_cell.angle_gamma   90.00
#
_symmetry.space_group_name_H-M   'P 1'
#
loop_
_entity.id
_entity.type
_entity.pdbx_description
1 polymer ?
#
loop_
_entity_poly.entity_id
_entity_poly.type
_entity_poly.pdbx_seq_one_letter_code
_entity_poly.pdbx_strand_id
1 'polypeptide(L)'
;MQRLAQDWLVLQLTGSPAAVGLAVALQFLPMLVVGPISGVLVDLFPKRRILMACQSVAALLAAGLAVWNAMGGTDVWVVYGSCIALGITSSIDGPARQVFVNEVVGDAGLPAAIGLNSAIGQLGAMLGPALAGVVIAQAGPAAAFATNAGIGVAVLVMIAIIRPSELHHAHDPDGPPRDKRGQILAGFNYVSARPQLLLIMLLAGLLGAFGMNGPVVLAAFADRVWHSGPAGFGLFNMVSALGALVGALLAARIKHLGRKGIVGSAALFGLTQLLAALMPTQELFVAMLVVVGFMTLMFLTSAATSVQLEAGASVRGRVLALYFPLLLGGHALGGLLAGWLTEDFGVRTALVVTGALGMASALVIGFLLWLLGRKRSLDRAR
;
A
#
# COMPACT_ATOMS: atom_id res chain seq x y z
N MET A 1 -8.75 9.04 -0.94
CA MET A 1 -9.12 10.28 -1.65
C MET A 1 -7.91 11.17 -1.90
N GLN A 2 -7.19 11.66 -0.88
CA GLN A 2 -6.10 12.65 -1.03
C GLN A 2 -5.00 12.21 -2.01
N ARG A 3 -4.46 11.00 -1.88
CA ARG A 3 -3.42 10.50 -2.80
C ARG A 3 -3.89 10.49 -4.25
N LEU A 4 -5.09 9.97 -4.53
CA LEU A 4 -5.63 9.96 -5.89
C LEU A 4 -5.80 11.38 -6.45
N ALA A 5 -6.26 12.33 -5.63
CA ALA A 5 -6.38 13.73 -6.03
C ALA A 5 -5.00 14.37 -6.29
N GLN A 6 -3.98 14.04 -5.49
CA GLN A 6 -2.59 14.48 -5.73
C GLN A 6 -2.05 13.91 -7.05
N ASP A 7 -2.22 12.61 -7.29
CA ASP A 7 -1.74 11.94 -8.50
C ASP A 7 -2.39 12.53 -9.75
N TRP A 8 -3.72 12.74 -9.71
CA TRP A 8 -4.46 13.37 -10.79
C TRP A 8 -4.06 14.84 -11.01
N LEU A 9 -3.90 15.60 -9.93
CA LEU A 9 -3.48 17.01 -10.01
C LEU A 9 -2.08 17.15 -10.62
N VAL A 10 -1.13 16.28 -10.22
CA VAL A 10 0.21 16.25 -10.82
C VAL A 10 0.11 15.96 -12.31
N LEU A 11 -0.73 15.00 -12.74
CA LEU A 11 -0.94 14.72 -14.16
C LEU A 11 -1.52 15.93 -14.90
N GLN A 12 -2.51 16.61 -14.32
CA GLN A 12 -3.11 17.81 -14.91
C GLN A 12 -2.11 18.98 -15.04
N LEU A 13 -1.26 19.19 -14.05
CA LEU A 13 -0.29 20.29 -14.05
C LEU A 13 0.88 20.06 -14.99
N THR A 14 1.32 18.80 -15.14
CA THR A 14 2.54 18.46 -15.86
C THR A 14 2.31 17.77 -17.21
N GLY A 15 1.15 17.13 -17.39
CA GLY A 15 0.88 16.25 -18.53
C GLY A 15 1.76 14.98 -18.54
N SER A 16 2.58 14.75 -17.50
CA SER A 16 3.63 13.73 -17.46
C SER A 16 3.32 12.60 -16.48
N PRO A 17 3.15 11.35 -16.95
CA PRO A 17 3.10 10.17 -16.09
C PRO A 17 4.38 9.95 -15.27
N ALA A 18 5.54 10.39 -15.76
CA ALA A 18 6.78 10.34 -14.99
C ALA A 18 6.70 11.22 -13.73
N ALA A 19 6.08 12.40 -13.85
CA ALA A 19 5.81 13.28 -12.72
C ALA A 19 4.85 12.65 -11.70
N VAL A 20 3.83 11.90 -12.15
CA VAL A 20 2.96 11.10 -11.27
C VAL A 20 3.75 9.98 -10.59
N GLY A 21 4.65 9.31 -11.33
CA GLY A 21 5.55 8.30 -10.75
C GLY A 21 6.42 8.86 -9.63
N LEU A 22 6.93 10.10 -9.80
CA LEU A 22 7.68 10.82 -8.76
C LEU A 22 6.77 11.13 -7.55
N ALA A 23 5.53 11.59 -7.76
CA ALA A 23 4.58 11.83 -6.68
C ALA A 23 4.34 10.57 -5.85
N VAL A 24 4.10 9.43 -6.50
CA VAL A 24 3.94 8.12 -5.84
C VAL A 24 5.20 7.75 -5.05
N ALA A 25 6.39 7.92 -5.64
CA ALA A 25 7.64 7.67 -4.92
C ALA A 25 7.76 8.54 -3.67
N LEU A 26 7.47 9.83 -3.77
CA LEU A 26 7.51 10.77 -2.65
C LEU A 26 6.46 10.49 -1.57
N GLN A 27 5.33 9.85 -1.91
CA GLN A 27 4.33 9.39 -0.94
C GLN A 27 4.77 8.17 -0.13
N PHE A 28 5.61 7.29 -0.70
CA PHE A 28 5.99 6.02 -0.08
C PHE A 28 7.44 5.97 0.41
N LEU A 29 8.36 6.71 -0.22
CA LEU A 29 9.78 6.76 0.17
C LEU A 29 9.99 7.17 1.64
N PRO A 30 9.27 8.17 2.20
CA PRO A 30 9.41 8.53 3.61
C PRO A 30 9.14 7.36 4.56
N MET A 31 8.29 6.40 4.16
CA MET A 31 7.96 5.23 4.96
C MET A 31 9.15 4.27 5.18
N LEU A 32 10.11 4.26 4.24
CA LEU A 32 11.37 3.51 4.39
C LEU A 32 12.27 4.09 5.47
N VAL A 33 12.31 5.43 5.55
CA VAL A 33 13.20 6.15 6.47
C VAL A 33 12.54 6.33 7.85
N VAL A 34 11.29 6.78 7.85
CA VAL A 34 10.54 7.11 9.06
C VAL A 34 9.91 5.88 9.71
N GLY A 35 9.56 4.84 8.93
CA GLY A 35 8.92 3.62 9.44
C GLY A 35 9.65 2.97 10.62
N PRO A 36 10.97 2.73 10.56
CA PRO A 36 11.72 2.20 11.71
C PRO A 36 11.70 3.10 12.95
N ILE A 37 11.60 4.41 12.76
CA ILE A 37 11.59 5.42 13.83
C ILE A 37 10.18 5.57 14.42
N SER A 38 9.15 5.39 13.61
CA SER A 38 7.75 5.56 14.01
C SER A 38 7.36 4.68 15.20
N GLY A 39 7.86 3.44 15.26
CA GLY A 39 7.63 2.56 16.40
C GLY A 39 8.19 3.11 17.72
N VAL A 40 9.31 3.86 17.68
CA VAL A 40 9.87 4.53 18.87
C VAL A 40 8.96 5.67 19.32
N LEU A 41 8.51 6.48 18.35
CA LEU A 41 7.60 7.60 18.66
C LEU A 41 6.29 7.10 19.28
N VAL A 42 5.74 6.02 18.73
CA VAL A 42 4.50 5.42 19.24
C VAL A 42 4.68 4.87 20.64
N ASP A 43 5.86 4.34 21.00
CA ASP A 43 6.12 3.87 22.36
C ASP A 43 6.27 5.04 23.37
N LEU A 44 6.84 6.17 22.95
CA LEU A 44 7.17 7.29 23.82
C LEU A 44 5.98 8.22 24.14
N PHE A 45 5.03 8.35 23.23
CA PHE A 45 3.95 9.33 23.36
C PHE A 45 2.56 8.66 23.44
N PRO A 46 1.58 9.31 24.09
CA PRO A 46 0.19 8.84 24.10
C PRO A 46 -0.36 8.71 22.66
N LYS A 47 -0.84 7.53 22.29
CA LYS A 47 -1.25 7.19 20.92
C LYS A 47 -2.36 8.11 20.40
N ARG A 48 -3.30 8.48 21.30
CA ARG A 48 -4.34 9.48 20.99
C ARG A 48 -3.75 10.82 20.53
N ARG A 49 -2.70 11.32 21.20
CA ARG A 49 -2.04 12.60 20.82
C ARG A 49 -1.33 12.47 19.48
N ILE A 50 -0.64 11.34 19.24
CA ILE A 50 0.00 11.06 17.95
C ILE A 50 -1.04 11.06 16.83
N LEU A 51 -2.15 10.35 17.00
CA LEU A 51 -3.22 10.28 15.98
C LEU A 51 -3.84 11.66 15.74
N MET A 52 -4.12 12.43 16.80
CA MET A 52 -4.61 13.80 16.64
C MET A 52 -3.63 14.66 15.85
N ALA A 53 -2.33 14.62 16.16
CA ALA A 53 -1.31 15.37 15.43
C ALA A 53 -1.23 14.92 13.95
N CYS A 54 -1.19 13.62 13.67
CA CYS A 54 -1.16 13.07 12.31
C CYS A 54 -2.40 13.50 11.50
N GLN A 55 -3.59 13.39 12.09
CA GLN A 55 -4.84 13.79 11.42
C GLN A 55 -4.93 15.31 11.23
N SER A 56 -4.44 16.12 12.19
CA SER A 56 -4.36 17.56 12.02
C SER A 56 -3.45 17.95 10.86
N VAL A 57 -2.25 17.35 10.78
CA VAL A 57 -1.33 17.60 9.67
C VAL A 57 -1.96 17.17 8.33
N ALA A 58 -2.58 15.98 8.26
CA ALA A 58 -3.22 15.51 7.05
C ALA A 58 -4.39 16.42 6.61
N ALA A 59 -5.23 16.87 7.56
CA ALA A 59 -6.32 17.79 7.28
C ALA A 59 -5.82 19.18 6.83
N LEU A 60 -4.78 19.71 7.46
CA LEU A 60 -4.16 20.99 7.09
C LEU A 60 -3.51 20.92 5.69
N LEU A 61 -2.82 19.82 5.38
CA LEU A 61 -2.26 19.61 4.03
C LEU A 61 -3.37 19.55 2.97
N ALA A 62 -4.48 18.86 3.27
CA ALA A 62 -5.62 18.79 2.36
C ALA A 62 -6.29 20.16 2.21
N ALA A 63 -6.54 20.90 3.30
CA ALA A 63 -7.11 22.23 3.26
C ALA A 63 -6.18 23.22 2.53
N GLY A 64 -4.88 23.16 2.79
CA GLY A 64 -3.88 23.98 2.11
C GLY A 64 -3.87 23.75 0.59
N LEU A 65 -3.89 22.48 0.15
CA LEU A 65 -3.98 22.14 -1.27
C LEU A 65 -5.32 22.57 -1.89
N ALA A 66 -6.43 22.46 -1.13
CA ALA A 66 -7.73 22.92 -1.61
C ALA A 66 -7.74 24.42 -1.90
N VAL A 67 -7.28 25.23 -0.94
CA VAL A 67 -7.18 26.69 -1.08
C VAL A 67 -6.19 27.07 -2.19
N TRP A 68 -4.99 26.48 -2.16
CA TRP A 68 -3.95 26.78 -3.15
C TRP A 68 -4.41 26.46 -4.58
N ASN A 69 -5.03 25.31 -4.80
CA ASN A 69 -5.56 24.94 -6.12
C ASN A 69 -6.76 25.81 -6.54
N ALA A 70 -7.66 26.16 -5.59
CA ALA A 70 -8.78 27.08 -5.86
C ALA A 70 -8.30 28.50 -6.24
N MET A 71 -7.15 28.93 -5.74
CA MET A 71 -6.52 30.21 -6.10
C MET A 71 -5.75 30.16 -7.43
N GLY A 72 -5.83 29.04 -8.17
CA GLY A 72 -5.14 28.89 -9.46
C GLY A 72 -3.68 28.51 -9.34
N GLY A 73 -3.27 27.87 -8.26
CA GLY A 73 -1.89 27.39 -8.08
C GLY A 73 -1.50 26.36 -9.14
N THR A 74 -0.33 26.54 -9.74
CA THR A 74 0.19 25.70 -10.84
C THR A 74 1.54 25.07 -10.55
N ASP A 75 2.16 25.37 -9.41
CA ASP A 75 3.48 24.86 -9.04
C ASP A 75 3.39 23.42 -8.50
N VAL A 76 3.90 22.46 -9.27
CA VAL A 76 3.92 21.04 -8.92
C VAL A 76 4.73 20.73 -7.65
N TRP A 77 5.71 21.59 -7.30
CA TRP A 77 6.54 21.38 -6.09
C TRP A 77 5.74 21.48 -4.80
N VAL A 78 4.68 22.29 -4.78
CA VAL A 78 3.73 22.34 -3.63
C VAL A 78 3.05 21.00 -3.44
N VAL A 79 2.65 20.34 -4.53
CA VAL A 79 2.03 19.01 -4.49
C VAL A 79 3.05 17.97 -4.02
N TYR A 80 4.28 18.00 -4.54
CA TYR A 80 5.36 17.09 -4.11
C TYR A 80 5.72 17.27 -2.63
N GLY A 81 5.81 18.50 -2.16
CA GLY A 81 6.01 18.78 -0.73
C GLY A 81 4.90 18.17 0.13
N SER A 82 3.65 18.28 -0.32
CA SER A 82 2.51 17.66 0.36
C SER A 82 2.53 16.14 0.30
N CYS A 83 3.04 15.51 -0.80
CA CYS A 83 3.22 14.05 -0.90
C CYS A 83 4.22 13.55 0.13
N ILE A 84 5.37 14.22 0.29
CA ILE A 84 6.38 13.89 1.30
C ILE A 84 5.79 14.00 2.71
N ALA A 85 5.15 15.15 3.02
CA ALA A 85 4.57 15.39 4.33
C ALA A 85 3.49 14.37 4.69
N LEU A 86 2.63 13.99 3.72
CA LEU A 86 1.63 12.96 3.88
C LEU A 86 2.28 11.57 4.07
N GLY A 87 3.37 11.28 3.36
CA GLY A 87 4.14 10.05 3.50
C GLY A 87 4.73 9.89 4.90
N ILE A 88 5.35 10.96 5.43
CA ILE A 88 5.88 11.01 6.81
C ILE A 88 4.75 10.78 7.82
N THR A 89 3.64 11.52 7.66
CA THR A 89 2.47 11.42 8.54
C THR A 89 1.89 10.02 8.55
N SER A 90 1.71 9.42 7.37
CA SER A 90 1.18 8.05 7.21
C SER A 90 2.09 6.98 7.84
N SER A 91 3.41 7.23 7.83
CA SER A 91 4.39 6.31 8.42
C SER A 91 4.23 6.19 9.94
N ILE A 92 3.72 7.23 10.58
CA ILE A 92 3.50 7.30 12.04
C ILE A 92 2.07 6.91 12.39
N ASP A 93 1.08 7.37 11.60
CA ASP A 93 -0.35 7.12 11.82
C ASP A 93 -0.68 5.61 11.85
N GLY A 94 -0.14 4.83 10.91
CA GLY A 94 -0.43 3.40 10.79
C GLY A 94 -0.14 2.59 12.06
N PRO A 95 1.12 2.58 12.55
CA PRO A 95 1.47 1.91 13.81
C PRO A 95 0.72 2.46 15.02
N ALA A 96 0.57 3.79 15.13
CA ALA A 96 -0.15 4.41 16.23
C ALA A 96 -1.61 3.96 16.29
N ARG A 97 -2.27 3.88 15.13
CA ARG A 97 -3.67 3.43 15.01
C ARG A 97 -3.85 1.97 15.44
N GLN A 98 -2.93 1.09 15.07
CA GLN A 98 -3.00 -0.32 15.46
C GLN A 98 -2.93 -0.51 16.97
N VAL A 99 -2.03 0.23 17.64
CA VAL A 99 -1.91 0.19 19.09
C VAL A 99 -3.11 0.86 19.77
N PHE A 100 -3.58 1.99 19.22
CA PHE A 100 -4.73 2.72 19.77
C PHE A 100 -6.03 1.89 19.74
N VAL A 101 -6.24 1.08 18.70
CA VAL A 101 -7.40 0.16 18.63
C VAL A 101 -7.38 -0.80 19.84
N ASN A 102 -6.22 -1.31 20.24
CA ASN A 102 -6.10 -2.14 21.44
C ASN A 102 -6.41 -1.35 22.72
N GLU A 103 -5.92 -0.12 22.84
CA GLU A 103 -6.22 0.74 24.00
C GLU A 103 -7.71 1.06 24.13
N VAL A 104 -8.46 1.09 23.01
CA VAL A 104 -9.92 1.37 23.03
C VAL A 104 -10.74 0.16 23.46
N VAL A 105 -10.41 -1.05 22.97
CA VAL A 105 -11.27 -2.23 23.16
C VAL A 105 -10.77 -3.21 24.22
N GLY A 106 -9.52 -3.09 24.64
CA GLY A 106 -8.86 -4.06 25.53
C GLY A 106 -8.64 -5.43 24.86
N ASP A 107 -7.98 -6.35 25.56
CA ASP A 107 -7.56 -7.63 25.02
C ASP A 107 -8.73 -8.54 24.60
N ALA A 108 -9.82 -8.51 25.34
CA ALA A 108 -11.00 -9.34 25.06
C ALA A 108 -11.70 -9.00 23.75
N GLY A 109 -11.75 -7.71 23.39
CA GLY A 109 -12.37 -7.21 22.16
C GLY A 109 -11.43 -7.13 20.95
N LEU A 110 -10.13 -7.33 21.14
CA LEU A 110 -9.10 -7.10 20.14
C LEU A 110 -9.29 -7.87 18.81
N PRO A 111 -9.63 -9.18 18.79
CA PRO A 111 -9.83 -9.91 17.53
C PRO A 111 -10.96 -9.33 16.68
N ALA A 112 -12.09 -8.98 17.32
CA ALA A 112 -13.24 -8.38 16.63
C ALA A 112 -12.90 -6.96 16.11
N ALA A 113 -12.19 -6.16 16.90
CA ALA A 113 -11.78 -4.81 16.51
C ALA A 113 -10.79 -4.80 15.36
N ILE A 114 -9.81 -5.72 15.33
CA ILE A 114 -8.89 -5.90 14.21
C ILE A 114 -9.67 -6.27 12.93
N GLY A 115 -10.62 -7.20 13.04
CA GLY A 115 -11.48 -7.60 11.92
C GLY A 115 -12.29 -6.41 11.37
N LEU A 116 -12.93 -5.66 12.25
CA LEU A 116 -13.72 -4.47 11.89
C LEU A 116 -12.84 -3.36 11.27
N ASN A 117 -11.70 -3.06 11.89
CA ASN A 117 -10.75 -2.06 11.36
C ASN A 117 -10.24 -2.45 9.97
N SER A 118 -9.97 -3.74 9.74
CA SER A 118 -9.58 -4.24 8.42
C SER A 118 -10.71 -4.10 7.39
N ALA A 119 -11.95 -4.42 7.77
CA ALA A 119 -13.11 -4.27 6.89
C ALA A 119 -13.37 -2.80 6.52
N ILE A 120 -13.31 -1.89 7.50
CA ILE A 120 -13.44 -0.44 7.28
C ILE A 120 -12.30 0.07 6.38
N GLY A 121 -11.08 -0.39 6.61
CA GLY A 121 -9.92 -0.06 5.77
C GLY A 121 -10.13 -0.45 4.31
N GLN A 122 -10.65 -1.66 4.05
CA GLN A 122 -10.93 -2.14 2.70
C GLN A 122 -12.08 -1.36 2.04
N LEU A 123 -13.15 -1.05 2.79
CA LEU A 123 -14.22 -0.19 2.28
C LEU A 123 -13.69 1.20 1.93
N GLY A 124 -12.82 1.78 2.75
CA GLY A 124 -12.17 3.06 2.49
C GLY A 124 -11.25 3.02 1.25
N ALA A 125 -10.52 1.93 1.06
CA ALA A 125 -9.68 1.72 -0.13
C ALA A 125 -10.50 1.58 -1.42
N MET A 126 -11.72 1.04 -1.33
CA MET A 126 -12.63 0.88 -2.45
C MET A 126 -13.40 2.18 -2.75
N LEU A 127 -14.06 2.75 -1.74
CA LEU A 127 -14.93 3.91 -1.93
C LEU A 127 -14.15 5.22 -2.06
N GLY A 128 -12.98 5.32 -1.40
CA GLY A 128 -12.17 6.53 -1.41
C GLY A 128 -11.78 7.00 -2.81
N PRO A 129 -11.16 6.16 -3.66
CA PRO A 129 -10.84 6.49 -5.04
C PRO A 129 -12.07 6.81 -5.90
N ALA A 130 -13.16 6.04 -5.75
CA ALA A 130 -14.40 6.28 -6.49
C ALA A 130 -14.99 7.66 -6.19
N LEU A 131 -15.13 7.98 -4.91
CA LEU A 131 -15.62 9.29 -4.48
C LEU A 131 -14.69 10.42 -4.94
N ALA A 132 -13.37 10.23 -4.84
CA ALA A 132 -12.42 11.21 -5.32
C ALA A 132 -12.57 11.46 -6.82
N GLY A 133 -12.67 10.40 -7.64
CA GLY A 133 -12.85 10.52 -9.09
C GLY A 133 -14.12 11.28 -9.47
N VAL A 134 -15.26 10.98 -8.81
CA VAL A 134 -16.53 11.67 -9.03
C VAL A 134 -16.42 13.14 -8.61
N VAL A 135 -15.91 13.44 -7.43
CA VAL A 135 -15.77 14.81 -6.94
C VAL A 135 -14.84 15.63 -7.83
N ILE A 136 -13.70 15.05 -8.26
CA ILE A 136 -12.76 15.73 -9.17
C ILE A 136 -13.43 16.01 -10.52
N ALA A 137 -14.20 15.05 -11.06
CA ALA A 137 -14.87 15.21 -12.34
C ALA A 137 -15.96 16.30 -12.31
N GLN A 138 -16.68 16.45 -11.20
CA GLN A 138 -17.78 17.40 -11.08
C GLN A 138 -17.35 18.79 -10.60
N ALA A 139 -16.38 18.86 -9.68
CA ALA A 139 -16.04 20.07 -8.96
C ALA A 139 -14.52 20.36 -8.89
N GLY A 140 -13.71 19.56 -9.60
CA GLY A 140 -12.27 19.73 -9.69
C GLY A 140 -11.48 19.21 -8.46
N PRO A 141 -10.12 19.22 -8.56
CA PRO A 141 -9.25 18.69 -7.51
C PRO A 141 -9.38 19.45 -6.17
N ALA A 142 -9.60 20.77 -6.21
CA ALA A 142 -9.78 21.58 -5.02
C ALA A 142 -10.93 21.07 -4.12
N ALA A 143 -12.06 20.70 -4.74
CA ALA A 143 -13.21 20.15 -4.02
C ALA A 143 -12.91 18.77 -3.40
N ALA A 144 -12.12 17.94 -4.08
CA ALA A 144 -11.70 16.64 -3.52
C ALA A 144 -10.78 16.83 -2.30
N PHE A 145 -9.86 17.77 -2.34
CA PHE A 145 -9.03 18.13 -1.19
C PHE A 145 -9.86 18.72 -0.05
N ALA A 146 -10.79 19.63 -0.34
CA ALA A 146 -11.70 20.21 0.66
C ALA A 146 -12.56 19.14 1.34
N THR A 147 -13.12 18.20 0.56
CA THR A 147 -13.88 17.05 1.09
C THR A 147 -12.99 16.19 2.00
N ASN A 148 -11.76 15.91 1.58
CA ASN A 148 -10.82 15.14 2.41
C ASN A 148 -10.43 15.88 3.70
N ALA A 149 -10.27 17.20 3.65
CA ALA A 149 -10.03 18.02 4.83
C ALA A 149 -11.23 17.95 5.80
N GLY A 150 -12.45 18.05 5.29
CA GLY A 150 -13.67 17.91 6.09
C GLY A 150 -13.79 16.55 6.77
N ILE A 151 -13.48 15.46 6.05
CA ILE A 151 -13.41 14.11 6.63
C ILE A 151 -12.33 14.06 7.73
N GLY A 152 -11.16 14.65 7.50
CA GLY A 152 -10.08 14.74 8.49
C GLY A 152 -10.50 15.45 9.76
N VAL A 153 -11.23 16.57 9.65
CA VAL A 153 -11.79 17.29 10.80
C VAL A 153 -12.82 16.42 11.54
N ALA A 154 -13.70 15.71 10.83
CA ALA A 154 -14.65 14.80 11.48
C ALA A 154 -13.94 13.70 12.27
N VAL A 155 -12.87 13.11 11.72
CA VAL A 155 -12.04 12.10 12.42
C VAL A 155 -11.37 12.71 13.65
N LEU A 156 -10.84 13.96 13.55
CA LEU A 156 -10.26 14.67 14.68
C LEU A 156 -11.27 14.86 15.82
N VAL A 157 -12.49 15.29 15.49
CA VAL A 157 -13.56 15.46 16.48
C VAL A 157 -13.89 14.11 17.14
N MET A 158 -14.00 13.03 16.37
CA MET A 158 -14.25 11.69 16.92
C MET A 158 -13.15 11.24 17.89
N ILE A 159 -11.87 11.44 17.54
CA ILE A 159 -10.75 11.11 18.43
C ILE A 159 -10.75 12.02 19.68
N ALA A 160 -11.14 13.30 19.53
CA ALA A 160 -11.20 14.25 20.64
C ALA A 160 -12.30 13.93 21.66
N ILE A 161 -13.41 13.32 21.24
CA ILE A 161 -14.51 12.91 22.11
C ILE A 161 -14.13 11.69 22.98
N ILE A 162 -13.20 10.86 22.54
CA ILE A 162 -12.73 9.69 23.32
C ILE A 162 -12.05 10.18 24.60
N ARG A 163 -12.56 9.76 25.75
CA ARG A 163 -12.04 10.13 27.06
C ARG A 163 -10.77 9.34 27.38
N PRO A 164 -9.65 9.99 27.73
CA PRO A 164 -8.41 9.28 28.06
C PRO A 164 -8.53 8.33 29.25
N SER A 165 -9.45 8.60 30.17
CA SER A 165 -9.71 7.77 31.36
C SER A 165 -10.38 6.42 31.05
N GLU A 166 -10.98 6.28 29.86
CA GLU A 166 -11.66 5.06 29.43
C GLU A 166 -10.75 4.15 28.58
N LEU A 167 -9.49 4.58 28.30
CA LEU A 167 -8.55 3.79 27.54
C LEU A 167 -7.87 2.74 28.41
N HIS A 168 -7.79 1.53 27.88
CA HIS A 168 -7.07 0.41 28.51
C HIS A 168 -5.56 0.60 28.26
N HIS A 169 -4.85 1.14 29.24
CA HIS A 169 -3.41 1.36 29.11
C HIS A 169 -2.69 0.01 29.24
N ALA A 170 -2.32 -0.57 28.11
CA ALA A 170 -1.41 -1.72 28.04
C ALA A 170 0.06 -1.25 28.18
N HIS A 171 0.36 -0.40 29.18
CA HIS A 171 1.72 0.03 29.43
C HIS A 171 2.30 -0.81 30.57
N ASP A 172 3.26 -1.66 30.22
CA ASP A 172 4.15 -2.28 31.20
C ASP A 172 5.34 -1.30 31.38
N PRO A 173 5.35 -0.46 32.46
CA PRO A 173 6.42 0.50 32.70
C PRO A 173 7.78 -0.17 32.97
N ASP A 174 7.75 -1.44 33.37
CA ASP A 174 8.91 -2.22 33.79
C ASP A 174 9.42 -3.17 32.68
N GLY A 175 8.88 -3.07 31.47
CA GLY A 175 9.37 -3.83 30.33
C GLY A 175 10.82 -3.49 30.00
N PRO A 176 11.70 -4.51 29.78
CA PRO A 176 13.13 -4.26 29.56
C PRO A 176 13.36 -3.32 28.36
N PRO A 177 14.36 -2.41 28.44
CA PRO A 177 14.69 -1.51 27.34
C PRO A 177 14.95 -2.30 26.06
N ARG A 178 14.09 -2.07 25.06
CA ARG A 178 14.17 -2.78 23.78
C ARG A 178 15.32 -2.17 22.95
N ASP A 179 16.47 -2.84 22.95
CA ASP A 179 17.55 -2.52 21.99
C ASP A 179 17.05 -2.76 20.55
N LYS A 180 16.60 -1.68 19.91
CA LYS A 180 15.97 -1.75 18.57
C LYS A 180 16.98 -2.02 17.45
N ARG A 181 18.24 -1.60 17.60
CA ARG A 181 19.31 -1.90 16.61
C ARG A 181 19.66 -3.39 16.62
N GLY A 182 19.81 -3.98 17.78
CA GLY A 182 20.01 -5.41 17.93
C GLY A 182 18.84 -6.23 17.41
N GLN A 183 17.61 -5.71 17.54
CA GLN A 183 16.39 -6.39 17.05
C GLN A 183 16.29 -6.41 15.52
N ILE A 184 16.62 -5.32 14.80
CA ILE A 184 16.60 -5.26 13.33
C ILE A 184 17.69 -6.20 12.78
N LEU A 185 18.88 -6.15 13.32
CA LEU A 185 19.99 -7.02 12.91
C LEU A 185 19.66 -8.49 13.16
N ALA A 186 19.05 -8.82 14.30
CA ALA A 186 18.59 -10.17 14.59
C ALA A 186 17.50 -10.64 13.61
N GLY A 187 16.58 -9.74 13.21
CA GLY A 187 15.59 -10.00 12.15
C GLY A 187 16.25 -10.29 10.80
N PHE A 188 17.23 -9.48 10.41
CA PHE A 188 17.99 -9.67 9.17
C PHE A 188 18.76 -10.99 9.16
N ASN A 189 19.49 -11.31 10.23
CA ASN A 189 20.21 -12.57 10.39
C ASN A 189 19.25 -13.78 10.36
N TYR A 190 18.06 -13.62 10.96
CA TYR A 190 17.04 -14.67 10.94
C TYR A 190 16.52 -14.95 9.53
N VAL A 191 16.26 -13.90 8.74
CA VAL A 191 15.76 -14.00 7.35
C VAL A 191 16.84 -14.54 6.44
N SER A 192 18.09 -14.03 6.53
CA SER A 192 19.22 -14.47 5.68
C SER A 192 19.61 -15.93 5.90
N ALA A 193 19.45 -16.45 7.13
CA ALA A 193 19.64 -17.85 7.44
C ALA A 193 18.53 -18.78 6.87
N ARG A 194 17.43 -18.20 6.34
CA ARG A 194 16.28 -18.94 5.81
C ARG A 194 15.97 -18.56 4.36
N PRO A 195 16.67 -19.18 3.38
CA PRO A 195 16.57 -18.76 1.97
C PRO A 195 15.15 -18.83 1.40
N GLN A 196 14.30 -19.70 1.92
CA GLN A 196 12.90 -19.80 1.49
C GLN A 196 12.08 -18.57 1.92
N LEU A 197 12.27 -18.11 3.17
CA LEU A 197 11.62 -16.90 3.68
C LEU A 197 12.13 -15.66 2.92
N LEU A 198 13.45 -15.58 2.73
CA LEU A 198 14.08 -14.51 1.96
C LEU A 198 13.51 -14.41 0.54
N LEU A 199 13.37 -15.54 -0.17
CA LEU A 199 12.82 -15.56 -1.53
C LEU A 199 11.35 -15.09 -1.60
N ILE A 200 10.52 -15.45 -0.61
CA ILE A 200 9.13 -14.96 -0.55
C ILE A 200 9.11 -13.44 -0.28
N MET A 201 9.97 -12.95 0.59
CA MET A 201 10.09 -11.51 0.86
C MET A 201 10.61 -10.74 -0.36
N LEU A 202 11.60 -11.27 -1.07
CA LEU A 202 12.10 -10.69 -2.31
C LEU A 202 11.02 -10.68 -3.40
N LEU A 203 10.22 -11.75 -3.52
CA LEU A 203 9.09 -11.78 -4.45
C LEU A 203 8.08 -10.68 -4.15
N ALA A 204 7.78 -10.45 -2.87
CA ALA A 204 6.88 -9.36 -2.46
C ALA A 204 7.46 -7.98 -2.82
N GLY A 205 8.75 -7.75 -2.60
CA GLY A 205 9.44 -6.52 -2.99
C GLY A 205 9.44 -6.28 -4.50
N LEU A 206 9.73 -7.33 -5.29
CA LEU A 206 9.72 -7.27 -6.76
C LEU A 206 8.31 -7.03 -7.31
N LEU A 207 7.28 -7.66 -6.73
CA LEU A 207 5.89 -7.36 -7.10
C LEU A 207 5.44 -5.99 -6.63
N GLY A 208 5.98 -5.48 -5.51
CA GLY A 208 5.86 -4.09 -5.15
C GLY A 208 6.38 -3.17 -6.25
N ALA A 209 7.58 -3.48 -6.77
CA ALA A 209 8.23 -2.68 -7.81
C ALA A 209 7.56 -2.81 -9.19
N PHE A 210 7.17 -4.01 -9.59
CA PHE A 210 6.66 -4.23 -10.95
C PHE A 210 5.14 -4.33 -11.03
N GLY A 211 4.46 -4.63 -9.94
CA GLY A 211 3.03 -4.90 -9.93
C GLY A 211 2.15 -3.80 -9.34
N MET A 212 2.61 -3.07 -8.34
CA MET A 212 1.76 -2.12 -7.61
C MET A 212 1.73 -0.70 -8.22
N ASN A 213 1.95 -0.56 -9.53
CA ASN A 213 2.05 0.71 -10.23
C ASN A 213 0.69 1.29 -10.67
N GLY A 214 -0.40 0.77 -10.13
CA GLY A 214 -1.77 1.17 -10.46
C GLY A 214 -1.99 2.68 -10.52
N PRO A 215 -1.60 3.48 -9.51
CA PRO A 215 -1.85 4.92 -9.54
C PRO A 215 -1.31 5.61 -10.79
N VAL A 216 -0.07 5.31 -11.20
CA VAL A 216 0.57 5.90 -12.38
C VAL A 216 -0.09 5.42 -13.67
N VAL A 217 -0.20 4.10 -13.81
CA VAL A 217 -0.68 3.46 -15.05
C VAL A 217 -2.17 3.73 -15.27
N LEU A 218 -3.01 3.63 -14.23
CA LEU A 218 -4.45 3.85 -14.35
C LEU A 218 -4.78 5.33 -14.61
N ALA A 219 -4.02 6.28 -14.03
CA ALA A 219 -4.15 7.69 -14.36
C ALA A 219 -3.84 7.96 -15.84
N ALA A 220 -2.75 7.39 -16.32
CA ALA A 220 -2.34 7.54 -17.73
C ALA A 220 -3.29 6.80 -18.69
N PHE A 221 -3.86 5.64 -18.34
CA PHE A 221 -4.91 5.00 -19.15
C PHE A 221 -6.17 5.87 -19.22
N ALA A 222 -6.61 6.46 -18.09
CA ALA A 222 -7.78 7.32 -18.04
C ALA A 222 -7.59 8.61 -18.87
N ASP A 223 -6.39 9.16 -18.90
CA ASP A 223 -6.08 10.40 -19.61
C ASP A 223 -5.76 10.16 -21.09
N ARG A 224 -4.76 9.30 -21.38
CA ARG A 224 -4.13 9.19 -22.72
C ARG A 224 -4.75 8.10 -23.60
N VAL A 225 -5.36 7.05 -23.04
CA VAL A 225 -5.87 5.90 -23.82
C VAL A 225 -7.38 5.94 -23.97
N TRP A 226 -8.09 6.08 -22.86
CA TRP A 226 -9.56 6.02 -22.84
C TRP A 226 -10.22 7.39 -22.79
N HIS A 227 -9.45 8.46 -22.55
CA HIS A 227 -9.94 9.84 -22.46
C HIS A 227 -11.16 9.99 -21.51
N SER A 228 -11.18 9.15 -20.47
CA SER A 228 -12.29 9.06 -19.49
C SER A 228 -12.10 9.99 -18.29
N GLY A 229 -10.98 10.71 -18.25
CA GLY A 229 -10.70 11.74 -17.26
C GLY A 229 -10.64 11.22 -15.80
N PRO A 230 -10.83 12.13 -14.82
CA PRO A 230 -10.74 11.78 -13.40
C PRO A 230 -11.82 10.79 -12.95
N ALA A 231 -13.01 10.81 -13.58
CA ALA A 231 -14.07 9.85 -13.29
C ALA A 231 -13.66 8.43 -13.70
N GLY A 232 -13.01 8.28 -14.88
CA GLY A 232 -12.46 7.01 -15.32
C GLY A 232 -11.34 6.53 -14.40
N PHE A 233 -10.44 7.40 -13.98
CA PHE A 233 -9.39 7.07 -13.02
C PHE A 233 -9.97 6.58 -11.68
N GLY A 234 -11.00 7.25 -11.16
CA GLY A 234 -11.72 6.82 -9.97
C GLY A 234 -12.40 5.46 -10.15
N LEU A 235 -13.09 5.25 -11.30
CA LEU A 235 -13.73 3.99 -11.65
C LEU A 235 -12.71 2.83 -11.72
N PHE A 236 -11.58 3.01 -12.38
CA PHE A 236 -10.54 1.98 -12.52
C PHE A 236 -9.99 1.54 -11.15
N ASN A 237 -9.73 2.51 -10.27
CA ASN A 237 -9.30 2.21 -8.90
C ASN A 237 -10.38 1.50 -8.09
N MET A 238 -11.65 1.94 -8.19
CA MET A 238 -12.77 1.32 -7.48
C MET A 238 -12.97 -0.13 -7.91
N VAL A 239 -12.99 -0.40 -9.21
CA VAL A 239 -13.20 -1.74 -9.76
C VAL A 239 -12.04 -2.67 -9.39
N SER A 240 -10.80 -2.18 -9.45
CA SER A 240 -9.64 -2.94 -8.98
C SER A 240 -9.75 -3.26 -7.47
N ALA A 241 -10.20 -2.31 -6.65
CA ALA A 241 -10.39 -2.51 -5.22
C ALA A 241 -11.53 -3.50 -4.90
N LEU A 242 -12.60 -3.54 -5.71
CA LEU A 242 -13.65 -4.58 -5.62
C LEU A 242 -13.07 -5.98 -5.84
N GLY A 243 -12.27 -6.16 -6.89
CA GLY A 243 -11.57 -7.39 -7.14
C GLY A 243 -10.65 -7.78 -5.99
N ALA A 244 -9.89 -6.81 -5.48
CA ALA A 244 -8.98 -6.96 -4.35
C ALA A 244 -9.72 -7.44 -3.07
N LEU A 245 -10.90 -6.88 -2.78
CA LEU A 245 -11.73 -7.30 -1.65
C LEU A 245 -12.11 -8.79 -1.77
N VAL A 246 -12.57 -9.22 -2.93
CA VAL A 246 -12.91 -10.65 -3.17
C VAL A 246 -11.68 -11.53 -3.03
N GLY A 247 -10.53 -11.10 -3.56
CA GLY A 247 -9.25 -11.81 -3.44
C GLY A 247 -8.80 -11.97 -1.98
N ALA A 248 -8.91 -10.91 -1.19
CA ALA A 248 -8.58 -10.94 0.24
C ALA A 248 -9.49 -11.88 1.04
N LEU A 249 -10.81 -11.83 0.78
CA LEU A 249 -11.79 -12.71 1.44
C LEU A 249 -11.56 -14.18 1.10
N LEU A 250 -11.23 -14.50 -0.15
CA LEU A 250 -10.91 -15.86 -0.55
C LEU A 250 -9.59 -16.32 0.05
N ALA A 251 -8.55 -15.48 0.04
CA ALA A 251 -7.27 -15.78 0.66
C ALA A 251 -7.41 -16.08 2.17
N ALA A 252 -8.29 -15.35 2.86
CA ALA A 252 -8.57 -15.58 4.29
C ALA A 252 -9.28 -16.92 4.56
N ARG A 253 -10.08 -17.42 3.63
CA ARG A 253 -10.73 -18.74 3.73
C ARG A 253 -9.79 -19.91 3.45
N ILE A 254 -8.77 -19.70 2.63
CA ILE A 254 -7.76 -20.71 2.29
C ILE A 254 -6.73 -20.70 3.41
N LYS A 255 -6.83 -21.63 4.37
CA LYS A 255 -5.98 -21.73 5.58
C LYS A 255 -4.48 -21.69 5.29
N HIS A 256 -4.02 -22.15 4.11
CA HIS A 256 -2.62 -22.10 3.70
C HIS A 256 -2.49 -22.26 2.17
N LEU A 257 -2.17 -21.16 1.48
CA LEU A 257 -1.61 -21.28 0.14
C LEU A 257 -0.14 -21.68 0.30
N GLY A 258 0.17 -22.94 0.11
CA GLY A 258 1.58 -23.38 0.12
C GLY A 258 2.42 -22.57 -0.89
N ARG A 259 3.73 -22.69 -0.82
CA ARG A 259 4.68 -21.93 -1.67
C ARG A 259 4.34 -21.94 -3.16
N LYS A 260 3.84 -23.07 -3.70
CA LYS A 260 3.36 -23.16 -5.09
C LYS A 260 2.19 -22.23 -5.37
N GLY A 261 1.27 -22.09 -4.41
CA GLY A 261 0.12 -21.19 -4.53
C GLY A 261 0.52 -19.71 -4.49
N ILE A 262 1.50 -19.34 -3.64
CA ILE A 262 2.04 -17.98 -3.56
C ILE A 262 2.71 -17.60 -4.89
N VAL A 263 3.58 -18.46 -5.40
CA VAL A 263 4.24 -18.25 -6.71
C VAL A 263 3.22 -18.22 -7.85
N GLY A 264 2.25 -19.13 -7.82
CA GLY A 264 1.18 -19.18 -8.82
C GLY A 264 0.33 -17.91 -8.83
N SER A 265 -0.09 -17.39 -7.66
CA SER A 265 -0.84 -16.14 -7.57
C SER A 265 -0.03 -14.94 -8.03
N ALA A 266 1.28 -14.90 -7.73
CA ALA A 266 2.19 -13.88 -8.23
C ALA A 266 2.36 -13.91 -9.76
N ALA A 267 2.54 -15.10 -10.34
CA ALA A 267 2.66 -15.26 -11.79
C ALA A 267 1.36 -14.91 -12.51
N LEU A 268 0.20 -15.34 -11.98
CA LEU A 268 -1.11 -14.99 -12.49
C LEU A 268 -1.37 -13.49 -12.40
N PHE A 269 -0.93 -12.84 -11.31
CA PHE A 269 -1.01 -11.38 -11.20
C PHE A 269 -0.26 -10.68 -12.34
N GLY A 270 1.01 -11.05 -12.61
CA GLY A 270 1.76 -10.49 -13.74
C GLY A 270 1.09 -10.79 -15.10
N LEU A 271 0.56 -11.99 -15.28
CA LEU A 271 -0.18 -12.37 -16.48
C LEU A 271 -1.45 -11.53 -16.67
N THR A 272 -2.21 -11.28 -15.61
CA THR A 272 -3.44 -10.47 -15.70
C THR A 272 -3.15 -9.01 -16.04
N GLN A 273 -2.03 -8.46 -15.60
CA GLN A 273 -1.57 -7.13 -16.03
C GLN A 273 -1.21 -7.10 -17.51
N LEU A 274 -0.49 -8.12 -17.99
CA LEU A 274 -0.21 -8.28 -19.43
C LEU A 274 -1.49 -8.31 -20.25
N LEU A 275 -2.46 -9.12 -19.85
CA LEU A 275 -3.74 -9.23 -20.52
C LEU A 275 -4.51 -7.90 -20.47
N ALA A 276 -4.51 -7.20 -19.35
CA ALA A 276 -5.15 -5.88 -19.21
C ALA A 276 -4.57 -4.86 -20.20
N ALA A 277 -3.24 -4.88 -20.42
CA ALA A 277 -2.60 -4.00 -21.39
C ALA A 277 -3.06 -4.20 -22.84
N LEU A 278 -3.49 -5.42 -23.17
CA LEU A 278 -3.90 -5.84 -24.51
C LEU A 278 -5.41 -5.65 -24.76
N MET A 279 -6.19 -5.22 -23.78
CA MET A 279 -7.64 -5.06 -23.93
C MET A 279 -7.96 -4.00 -24.99
N PRO A 280 -8.81 -4.33 -25.99
CA PRO A 280 -9.13 -3.45 -27.09
C PRO A 280 -10.17 -2.37 -26.71
N THR A 281 -11.02 -2.61 -25.71
CA THR A 281 -12.07 -1.69 -25.28
C THR A 281 -11.96 -1.35 -23.79
N GLN A 282 -12.51 -0.22 -23.40
CA GLN A 282 -12.50 0.23 -22.01
C GLN A 282 -13.27 -0.73 -21.11
N GLU A 283 -14.39 -1.28 -21.56
CA GLU A 283 -15.22 -2.22 -20.79
C GLU A 283 -14.44 -3.51 -20.47
N LEU A 284 -13.74 -4.07 -21.45
CA LEU A 284 -12.89 -5.24 -21.23
C LEU A 284 -11.71 -4.94 -20.32
N PHE A 285 -11.12 -3.74 -20.44
CA PHE A 285 -10.08 -3.27 -19.53
C PHE A 285 -10.60 -3.19 -18.10
N VAL A 286 -11.77 -2.56 -17.89
CA VAL A 286 -12.43 -2.46 -16.58
C VAL A 286 -12.74 -3.84 -16.00
N ALA A 287 -13.27 -4.75 -16.80
CA ALA A 287 -13.52 -6.13 -16.37
C ALA A 287 -12.22 -6.85 -15.97
N MET A 288 -11.13 -6.64 -16.70
CA MET A 288 -9.82 -7.22 -16.39
C MET A 288 -9.23 -6.63 -15.09
N LEU A 289 -9.50 -5.36 -14.76
CA LEU A 289 -9.07 -4.75 -13.52
C LEU A 289 -9.64 -5.44 -12.26
N VAL A 290 -10.84 -6.04 -12.34
CA VAL A 290 -11.37 -6.89 -11.25
C VAL A 290 -10.42 -8.05 -11.00
N VAL A 291 -9.98 -8.72 -12.08
CA VAL A 291 -9.09 -9.88 -11.98
C VAL A 291 -7.70 -9.48 -11.50
N VAL A 292 -7.19 -8.35 -11.97
CA VAL A 292 -5.90 -7.78 -11.51
C VAL A 292 -5.97 -7.50 -10.01
N GLY A 293 -6.99 -6.80 -9.54
CA GLY A 293 -7.19 -6.51 -8.12
C GLY A 293 -7.32 -7.77 -7.27
N PHE A 294 -8.12 -8.75 -7.74
CA PHE A 294 -8.27 -10.05 -7.09
C PHE A 294 -6.92 -10.76 -6.90
N MET A 295 -6.12 -10.88 -7.96
CA MET A 295 -4.81 -11.53 -7.91
C MET A 295 -3.82 -10.75 -7.03
N THR A 296 -3.89 -9.41 -7.03
CA THR A 296 -3.07 -8.55 -6.17
C THR A 296 -3.24 -8.90 -4.70
N LEU A 297 -4.48 -8.85 -4.19
CA LEU A 297 -4.72 -9.09 -2.76
C LEU A 297 -4.62 -10.57 -2.40
N MET A 298 -4.95 -11.47 -3.31
CA MET A 298 -4.71 -12.91 -3.14
C MET A 298 -3.22 -13.18 -2.87
N PHE A 299 -2.33 -12.60 -3.69
CA PHE A 299 -0.89 -12.71 -3.50
C PHE A 299 -0.43 -12.04 -2.21
N LEU A 300 -0.75 -10.75 -2.00
CA LEU A 300 -0.26 -9.98 -0.86
C LEU A 300 -0.66 -10.60 0.48
N THR A 301 -1.91 -11.03 0.60
CA THR A 301 -2.42 -11.69 1.82
C THR A 301 -1.73 -13.03 2.05
N SER A 302 -1.58 -13.82 0.99
CA SER A 302 -0.93 -15.15 1.09
C SER A 302 0.55 -15.04 1.40
N ALA A 303 1.27 -14.10 0.80
CA ALA A 303 2.68 -13.84 1.07
C ALA A 303 2.89 -13.35 2.51
N ALA A 304 2.12 -12.35 2.95
CA ALA A 304 2.19 -11.83 4.31
C ALA A 304 1.90 -12.91 5.36
N THR A 305 0.86 -13.74 5.13
CA THR A 305 0.52 -14.87 6.01
C THR A 305 1.65 -15.89 6.08
N SER A 306 2.23 -16.26 4.93
CA SER A 306 3.35 -17.21 4.89
C SER A 306 4.57 -16.69 5.64
N VAL A 307 4.92 -15.42 5.43
CA VAL A 307 6.01 -14.75 6.16
C VAL A 307 5.76 -14.77 7.67
N GLN A 308 4.54 -14.50 8.12
CA GLN A 308 4.16 -14.53 9.53
C GLN A 308 4.21 -15.93 10.15
N LEU A 309 3.80 -16.95 9.42
CA LEU A 309 3.80 -18.33 9.90
C LEU A 309 5.21 -18.92 9.93
N GLU A 310 6.05 -18.64 8.92
CA GLU A 310 7.45 -19.12 8.88
C GLU A 310 8.36 -18.39 9.88
N ALA A 311 8.02 -17.16 10.27
CA ALA A 311 8.83 -16.36 11.20
C ALA A 311 8.77 -16.83 12.66
N GLY A 312 7.81 -17.64 13.09
CA GLY A 312 7.64 -18.01 14.50
C GLY A 312 7.22 -16.81 15.38
N ALA A 313 6.61 -17.08 16.53
CA ALA A 313 6.01 -16.03 17.37
C ALA A 313 7.01 -15.00 17.91
N SER A 314 8.21 -15.45 18.32
CA SER A 314 9.23 -14.61 19.00
C SER A 314 9.93 -13.61 18.07
N VAL A 315 9.94 -13.83 16.74
CA VAL A 315 10.64 -12.98 15.77
C VAL A 315 9.73 -12.40 14.70
N ARG A 316 8.42 -12.71 14.73
CA ARG A 316 7.42 -12.29 13.74
C ARG A 316 7.42 -10.78 13.51
N GLY A 317 7.41 -9.98 14.58
CA GLY A 317 7.44 -8.52 14.48
C GLY A 317 8.69 -7.99 13.77
N ARG A 318 9.86 -8.61 14.02
CA ARG A 318 11.15 -8.22 13.41
C ARG A 318 11.17 -8.55 11.91
N VAL A 319 10.62 -9.69 11.52
CA VAL A 319 10.53 -10.11 10.11
C VAL A 319 9.54 -9.21 9.35
N LEU A 320 8.40 -8.88 9.94
CA LEU A 320 7.43 -7.96 9.33
C LEU A 320 7.98 -6.54 9.21
N ALA A 321 8.82 -6.10 10.16
CA ALA A 321 9.52 -4.82 10.08
C ALA A 321 10.51 -4.73 8.91
N LEU A 322 10.93 -5.86 8.34
CA LEU A 322 11.71 -5.93 7.10
C LEU A 322 10.83 -6.13 5.86
N TYR A 323 9.72 -6.87 5.99
CA TYR A 323 8.82 -7.20 4.88
C TYR A 323 8.11 -5.96 4.31
N PHE A 324 7.48 -5.15 5.18
CA PHE A 324 6.72 -3.99 4.72
C PHE A 324 7.59 -2.90 4.06
N PRO A 325 8.75 -2.51 4.58
CA PRO A 325 9.64 -1.59 3.88
C PRO A 325 10.10 -2.14 2.52
N LEU A 326 10.38 -3.43 2.41
CA LEU A 326 10.76 -4.04 1.14
C LEU A 326 9.62 -3.96 0.09
N LEU A 327 8.39 -4.27 0.50
CA LEU A 327 7.20 -4.16 -0.35
C LEU A 327 6.93 -2.72 -0.78
N LEU A 328 6.90 -1.79 0.17
CA LEU A 328 6.55 -0.38 -0.06
C LEU A 328 7.67 0.40 -0.74
N GLY A 329 8.93 0.04 -0.44
CA GLY A 329 10.09 0.55 -1.16
C GLY A 329 10.10 0.08 -2.62
N GLY A 330 9.75 -1.19 -2.83
CA GLY A 330 9.48 -1.69 -4.18
C GLY A 330 8.44 -0.85 -4.90
N HIS A 331 7.29 -0.57 -4.25
CA HIS A 331 6.23 0.26 -4.82
C HIS A 331 6.69 1.70 -5.16
N ALA A 332 7.51 2.32 -4.32
CA ALA A 332 8.08 3.64 -4.60
C ALA A 332 8.98 3.64 -5.85
N LEU A 333 9.90 2.66 -5.94
CA LEU A 333 10.76 2.48 -7.12
C LEU A 333 9.96 2.12 -8.37
N GLY A 334 8.93 1.31 -8.18
CA GLY A 334 8.03 0.91 -9.25
C GLY A 334 7.22 2.06 -9.83
N GLY A 335 6.81 3.01 -8.99
CA GLY A 335 6.16 4.24 -9.45
C GLY A 335 7.05 5.05 -10.40
N LEU A 336 8.35 5.21 -10.06
CA LEU A 336 9.32 5.87 -10.92
C LEU A 336 9.52 5.11 -12.23
N LEU A 337 9.70 3.79 -12.16
CA LEU A 337 9.89 2.95 -13.35
C LEU A 337 8.66 2.99 -14.27
N ALA A 338 7.47 2.81 -13.71
CA ALA A 338 6.23 2.82 -14.48
C ALA A 338 5.95 4.20 -15.09
N GLY A 339 6.27 5.28 -14.36
CA GLY A 339 6.16 6.64 -14.85
C GLY A 339 7.07 6.88 -16.04
N TRP A 340 8.35 6.54 -15.91
CA TRP A 340 9.32 6.64 -16.98
C TRP A 340 8.93 5.80 -18.21
N LEU A 341 8.60 4.52 -18.02
CA LEU A 341 8.16 3.65 -19.12
C LEU A 341 6.91 4.20 -19.82
N THR A 342 5.97 4.77 -19.05
CA THR A 342 4.73 5.33 -19.60
C THR A 342 5.01 6.59 -20.43
N GLU A 343 5.96 7.43 -20.00
CA GLU A 343 6.33 8.66 -20.68
C GLU A 343 7.03 8.37 -22.01
N ASP A 344 8.05 7.50 -22.01
CA ASP A 344 8.92 7.27 -23.17
C ASP A 344 8.37 6.21 -24.14
N PHE A 345 7.68 5.17 -23.63
CA PHE A 345 7.26 4.02 -24.45
C PHE A 345 5.73 3.86 -24.52
N GLY A 346 4.98 4.69 -23.82
CA GLY A 346 3.52 4.66 -23.78
C GLY A 346 2.94 3.71 -22.72
N VAL A 347 1.68 3.98 -22.37
CA VAL A 347 0.97 3.35 -21.24
C VAL A 347 0.85 1.83 -21.38
N ARG A 348 0.48 1.35 -22.58
CA ARG A 348 0.31 -0.10 -22.85
C ARG A 348 1.63 -0.84 -22.71
N THR A 349 2.70 -0.29 -23.27
CA THR A 349 4.06 -0.85 -23.18
C THR A 349 4.53 -0.91 -21.71
N ALA A 350 4.30 0.16 -20.95
CA ALA A 350 4.63 0.18 -19.52
C ALA A 350 3.95 -0.96 -18.76
N LEU A 351 2.64 -1.17 -18.99
CA LEU A 351 1.90 -2.25 -18.33
C LEU A 351 2.33 -3.65 -18.79
N VAL A 352 2.67 -3.81 -20.09
CA VAL A 352 3.25 -5.06 -20.61
C VAL A 352 4.60 -5.37 -19.97
N VAL A 353 5.50 -4.40 -19.94
CA VAL A 353 6.85 -4.59 -19.36
C VAL A 353 6.78 -4.88 -17.87
N THR A 354 6.02 -4.10 -17.11
CA THR A 354 5.90 -4.32 -15.67
C THR A 354 5.20 -5.62 -15.34
N GLY A 355 4.16 -6.01 -16.08
CA GLY A 355 3.48 -7.30 -15.94
C GLY A 355 4.41 -8.48 -16.29
N ALA A 356 5.20 -8.36 -17.37
CA ALA A 356 6.19 -9.37 -17.77
C ALA A 356 7.29 -9.54 -16.73
N LEU A 357 7.83 -8.43 -16.20
CA LEU A 357 8.84 -8.46 -15.13
C LEU A 357 8.28 -9.07 -13.83
N GLY A 358 7.05 -8.74 -13.48
CA GLY A 358 6.36 -9.34 -12.34
C GLY A 358 6.18 -10.85 -12.49
N MET A 359 5.72 -11.29 -13.65
CA MET A 359 5.56 -12.73 -13.97
C MET A 359 6.92 -13.44 -14.00
N ALA A 360 7.93 -12.87 -14.66
CA ALA A 360 9.28 -13.43 -14.72
C ALA A 360 9.89 -13.56 -13.30
N SER A 361 9.72 -12.55 -12.46
CA SER A 361 10.15 -12.59 -11.05
C SER A 361 9.51 -13.75 -10.29
N ALA A 362 8.21 -13.97 -10.49
CA ALA A 362 7.50 -15.09 -9.86
C ALA A 362 8.00 -16.45 -10.35
N LEU A 363 8.24 -16.60 -11.64
CA LEU A 363 8.74 -17.85 -12.23
C LEU A 363 10.17 -18.16 -11.78
N VAL A 364 11.06 -17.16 -11.78
CA VAL A 364 12.46 -17.31 -11.32
C VAL A 364 12.50 -17.69 -9.84
N ILE A 365 11.76 -16.97 -8.99
CA ILE A 365 11.71 -17.29 -7.56
C ILE A 365 11.04 -18.65 -7.31
N GLY A 366 10.01 -18.99 -8.08
CA GLY A 366 9.39 -20.29 -8.02
C GLY A 366 10.36 -21.43 -8.35
N PHE A 367 11.18 -21.25 -9.38
CA PHE A 367 12.22 -22.19 -9.77
C PHE A 367 13.30 -22.33 -8.67
N LEU A 368 13.76 -21.22 -8.09
CA LEU A 368 14.72 -21.24 -6.98
C LEU A 368 14.14 -21.95 -5.74
N LEU A 369 12.88 -21.71 -5.39
CA LEU A 369 12.20 -22.40 -4.29
C LEU A 369 12.07 -23.92 -4.54
N TRP A 370 11.82 -24.31 -5.78
CA TRP A 370 11.77 -25.71 -6.19
C TRP A 370 13.13 -26.40 -6.06
N LEU A 371 14.23 -25.75 -6.52
CA LEU A 371 15.58 -26.25 -6.37
C LEU A 371 15.99 -26.47 -4.90
N LEU A 372 15.68 -25.48 -4.03
CA LEU A 372 15.92 -25.58 -2.58
C LEU A 372 15.11 -26.72 -1.93
N GLY A 373 13.89 -26.93 -2.39
CA GLY A 373 13.06 -28.05 -1.94
C GLY A 373 13.63 -29.41 -2.32
N ARG A 374 14.11 -29.56 -3.55
CA ARG A 374 14.71 -30.78 -4.07
C ARG A 374 16.02 -31.15 -3.34
N LYS A 375 16.88 -30.17 -3.06
CA LYS A 375 18.12 -30.37 -2.32
C LYS A 375 17.86 -30.94 -0.92
N ARG A 376 16.89 -30.34 -0.18
CA ARG A 376 16.53 -30.84 1.16
C ARG A 376 15.92 -32.26 1.17
N SER A 377 15.20 -32.65 0.11
CA SER A 377 14.67 -34.02 0.02
C SER A 377 15.78 -35.05 -0.24
N LEU A 378 16.81 -34.69 -1.00
CA LEU A 378 18.00 -35.54 -1.24
C LEU A 378 18.88 -35.67 0.01
N ASP A 379 19.06 -34.58 0.78
CA ASP A 379 19.83 -34.57 2.03
C ASP A 379 19.14 -35.38 3.16
N ARG A 380 17.82 -35.54 3.11
CA ARG A 380 17.04 -36.40 4.05
C ARG A 380 17.00 -37.87 3.65
N ALA A 381 17.31 -38.19 2.41
CA ALA A 381 17.31 -39.55 1.89
C ALA A 381 18.72 -40.21 1.96
N ARG A 382 19.72 -39.44 2.37
CA ARG A 382 21.06 -39.89 2.74
C ARG A 382 21.19 -39.98 4.26
#